data_06876de9406e1a291f462ebd074ea990
#
_entry.id   06876de9406e1a291f462ebd074ea990
#
_cell.length_a   1.000
_cell.length_b   1.000
_cell.length_c   1.000
_cell.angle_alpha   90.00
_cell.angle_beta   90.00
_cell.angle_gamma   90.00
#
_symmetry.space_group_name_H-M   'P 1'
#
loop_
_entity.id
_entity.type
_entity.pdbx_description
1 polymer ?
#
loop_
_entity_poly.entity_id
_entity_poly.type
_entity_poly.pdbx_seq_one_letter_code
_entity_poly.pdbx_strand_id
1 'polypeptide(L)'
;MNNPTYLGHLVQMRTTTVSYKNHKHIKKDPSEWIVVENTHEPLVSQEVWDKCREIEASVSQGKKTASGFVAPLSGLMFCADCGEKMRLGWNNTTNGSKKNPRKYVRHNFNCDRYNRNGKIACKSLYIKMNDMNAIVLADIRSMAALVVEDENASRQQFLAHKAKLNAHQTESEKKRLRDGKYRLDELQKLIPSIYEDNVLGKIPEDVCVNLLEKYQAEQKALSAEVEELEAKLSAVKQDEDDVDEFIRRLKKYTDVQELTREMCLELIEYITVDEYAADRPRDIHIYYKLLEKPLPHKKYLEVAKNDETS
;
A
#
# COMPACT_ATOMS: atom_id res chain seq x y z
N MET A 1 -15.50 10.10 8.43
CA MET A 1 -15.73 9.76 9.85
C MET A 1 -14.49 10.18 10.67
N ASN A 2 -14.41 11.40 11.20
CA ASN A 2 -13.22 11.87 11.94
C ASN A 2 -13.55 12.27 13.39
N ASN A 3 -14.71 11.86 13.90
CA ASN A 3 -15.13 12.21 15.24
C ASN A 3 -14.99 11.00 16.17
N PRO A 4 -14.04 11.02 17.14
CA PRO A 4 -13.81 9.91 18.08
C PRO A 4 -15.06 9.52 18.91
N THR A 5 -16.10 10.35 18.91
CA THR A 5 -17.37 10.03 19.55
C THR A 5 -18.03 8.75 18.98
N TYR A 6 -17.75 8.39 17.71
CA TYR A 6 -18.23 7.12 17.15
C TYR A 6 -17.56 5.87 17.77
N LEU A 7 -16.39 6.06 18.39
CA LEU A 7 -15.67 5.00 19.14
C LEU A 7 -16.02 4.96 20.62
N GLY A 8 -17.00 5.75 21.07
CA GLY A 8 -17.35 5.83 22.48
C GLY A 8 -16.53 6.84 23.29
N HIS A 9 -15.74 7.70 22.66
CA HIS A 9 -14.91 8.70 23.34
C HIS A 9 -15.55 10.09 23.31
N LEU A 10 -15.50 10.81 24.43
CA LEU A 10 -15.91 12.21 24.49
C LEU A 10 -14.68 13.09 24.26
N VAL A 11 -14.75 14.00 23.27
CA VAL A 11 -13.69 14.95 22.96
C VAL A 11 -14.15 16.38 23.19
N GLN A 12 -13.45 17.08 24.09
CA GLN A 12 -13.73 18.46 24.42
C GLN A 12 -12.53 19.36 24.02
N MET A 13 -12.72 20.67 24.10
CA MET A 13 -11.69 21.70 23.83
C MET A 13 -11.15 21.70 22.39
N ARG A 14 -11.92 21.19 21.40
CA ARG A 14 -11.51 21.16 19.98
C ARG A 14 -11.40 22.53 19.35
N THR A 15 -12.13 23.51 19.87
CA THR A 15 -12.15 24.88 19.40
C THR A 15 -12.09 25.88 20.55
N THR A 16 -11.56 27.05 20.31
CA THR A 16 -11.60 28.21 21.22
C THR A 16 -12.03 29.45 20.46
N THR A 17 -12.42 30.50 21.15
CA THR A 17 -12.68 31.79 20.53
C THR A 17 -11.44 32.67 20.59
N VAL A 18 -11.29 33.59 19.62
CA VAL A 18 -10.16 34.52 19.58
C VAL A 18 -10.09 35.40 20.85
N SER A 19 -11.25 35.91 21.29
CA SER A 19 -11.38 36.68 22.50
C SER A 19 -12.86 36.80 22.93
N TYR A 20 -13.11 37.33 24.10
CA TYR A 20 -14.47 37.61 24.57
C TYR A 20 -15.27 38.54 23.62
N LYS A 21 -14.58 39.48 22.94
CA LYS A 21 -15.20 40.39 21.97
C LYS A 21 -15.27 39.84 20.55
N ASN A 22 -14.42 38.88 20.21
CA ASN A 22 -14.37 38.26 18.89
C ASN A 22 -14.67 36.76 19.00
N HIS A 23 -15.90 36.39 18.72
CA HIS A 23 -16.41 35.02 18.82
C HIS A 23 -15.99 34.12 17.65
N LYS A 24 -15.04 34.53 16.80
CA LYS A 24 -14.50 33.70 15.73
C LYS A 24 -13.85 32.44 16.34
N HIS A 25 -14.37 31.27 15.98
CA HIS A 25 -13.81 30.00 16.43
C HIS A 25 -12.48 29.70 15.73
N ILE A 26 -11.49 29.32 16.53
CA ILE A 26 -10.18 28.82 16.08
C ILE A 26 -10.12 27.35 16.48
N LYS A 27 -9.68 26.48 15.55
CA LYS A 27 -9.41 25.07 15.86
C LYS A 27 -8.13 24.99 16.67
N LYS A 28 -8.16 24.24 17.76
CA LYS A 28 -6.99 23.89 18.56
C LYS A 28 -6.25 22.70 17.97
N ASP A 29 -4.97 22.60 18.29
CA ASP A 29 -4.18 21.43 17.95
C ASP A 29 -4.75 20.18 18.65
N PRO A 30 -4.74 19.00 18.00
CA PRO A 30 -5.21 17.75 18.62
C PRO A 30 -4.54 17.40 19.96
N SER A 31 -3.31 17.85 20.18
CA SER A 31 -2.58 17.67 21.45
C SER A 31 -3.20 18.44 22.63
N GLU A 32 -3.96 19.48 22.34
CA GLU A 32 -4.66 20.31 23.35
C GLU A 32 -6.10 19.83 23.64
N TRP A 33 -6.55 18.77 22.97
CA TRP A 33 -7.90 18.26 23.17
C TRP A 33 -7.97 17.43 24.45
N ILE A 34 -9.08 17.55 25.16
CA ILE A 34 -9.37 16.69 26.31
C ILE A 34 -10.18 15.51 25.78
N VAL A 35 -9.57 14.32 25.80
CA VAL A 35 -10.21 13.07 25.36
C VAL A 35 -10.51 12.26 26.62
N VAL A 36 -11.80 11.94 26.82
CA VAL A 36 -12.24 11.01 27.85
C VAL A 36 -12.68 9.73 27.15
N GLU A 37 -11.98 8.65 27.39
CA GLU A 37 -12.22 7.37 26.73
C GLU A 37 -13.40 6.62 27.34
N ASN A 38 -14.09 5.82 26.50
CA ASN A 38 -15.15 4.87 26.90
C ASN A 38 -16.28 5.51 27.73
N THR A 39 -16.73 6.69 27.33
CA THR A 39 -17.83 7.41 27.99
C THR A 39 -19.22 6.87 27.61
N HIS A 40 -19.33 6.17 26.50
CA HIS A 40 -20.56 5.58 25.98
C HIS A 40 -20.26 4.39 25.06
N GLU A 41 -21.26 3.60 24.75
CA GLU A 41 -21.14 2.45 23.86
C GLU A 41 -20.73 2.88 22.45
N PRO A 42 -19.69 2.27 21.85
CA PRO A 42 -19.21 2.63 20.52
C PRO A 42 -20.24 2.27 19.46
N LEU A 43 -20.49 3.18 18.52
CA LEU A 43 -21.39 2.98 17.37
C LEU A 43 -20.72 2.16 16.27
N VAL A 44 -19.39 2.15 16.19
CA VAL A 44 -18.58 1.40 15.21
C VAL A 44 -17.42 0.75 15.92
N SER A 45 -16.99 -0.44 15.44
CA SER A 45 -15.80 -1.08 15.97
C SER A 45 -14.52 -0.32 15.56
N GLN A 46 -13.45 -0.50 16.31
CA GLN A 46 -12.14 0.08 16.01
C GLN A 46 -11.66 -0.31 14.60
N GLU A 47 -11.86 -1.56 14.21
CA GLU A 47 -11.45 -2.07 12.89
C GLU A 47 -12.16 -1.34 11.73
N VAL A 48 -13.48 -1.12 11.86
CA VAL A 48 -14.25 -0.37 10.86
C VAL A 48 -13.81 1.09 10.81
N TRP A 49 -13.54 1.69 11.97
CA TRP A 49 -13.02 3.05 12.06
C TRP A 49 -11.67 3.20 11.36
N ASP A 50 -10.72 2.29 11.63
CA ASP A 50 -9.38 2.33 11.05
C ASP A 50 -9.42 2.13 9.54
N LYS A 51 -10.22 1.19 9.03
CA LYS A 51 -10.49 1.02 7.60
C LYS A 51 -11.08 2.27 6.96
N CYS A 52 -12.02 2.93 7.61
CA CYS A 52 -12.58 4.18 7.10
C CYS A 52 -11.52 5.29 7.02
N ARG A 53 -10.63 5.38 7.98
CA ARG A 53 -9.54 6.35 7.98
C ARG A 53 -8.50 6.05 6.91
N GLU A 54 -8.16 4.80 6.71
CA GLU A 54 -7.27 4.34 5.66
C GLU A 54 -7.84 4.70 4.27
N ILE A 55 -9.11 4.40 4.03
CA ILE A 55 -9.81 4.80 2.80
C ILE A 55 -9.82 6.32 2.64
N GLU A 56 -10.11 7.08 3.70
CA GLU A 56 -10.14 8.53 3.66
C GLU A 56 -8.76 9.14 3.39
N ALA A 57 -7.68 8.53 3.90
CA ALA A 57 -6.31 8.93 3.64
C ALA A 57 -5.88 8.58 2.20
N SER A 58 -6.32 7.43 1.67
CA SER A 58 -6.02 7.01 0.30
C SER A 58 -6.79 7.83 -0.75
N VAL A 59 -8.01 8.24 -0.40
CA VAL A 59 -8.87 9.01 -1.29
C VAL A 59 -8.60 10.50 -1.10
N SER A 60 -7.92 11.13 -2.06
CA SER A 60 -7.90 12.58 -2.15
C SER A 60 -9.34 13.08 -2.21
N GLN A 61 -9.75 13.87 -1.21
CA GLN A 61 -11.03 14.60 -1.26
C GLN A 61 -10.94 15.66 -2.37
N GLY A 62 -11.04 15.21 -3.64
CA GLY A 62 -11.17 16.11 -4.77
C GLY A 62 -12.35 17.05 -4.50
N LYS A 63 -12.22 18.30 -4.91
CA LYS A 63 -13.36 19.24 -4.88
C LYS A 63 -14.52 18.51 -5.54
N LYS A 64 -15.56 18.23 -4.76
CA LYS A 64 -16.81 17.70 -5.29
C LYS A 64 -17.24 18.63 -6.40
N THR A 65 -17.48 18.13 -7.60
CA THR A 65 -18.18 18.91 -8.62
C THR A 65 -19.49 19.39 -8.04
N ALA A 66 -20.05 20.48 -8.53
CA ALA A 66 -21.34 20.99 -8.06
C ALA A 66 -22.46 19.91 -8.09
N SER A 67 -22.29 18.86 -8.92
CA SER A 67 -23.16 17.69 -9.05
C SER A 67 -22.83 16.56 -8.06
N GLY A 68 -21.78 16.70 -7.21
CA GLY A 68 -21.33 15.63 -6.30
C GLY A 68 -20.64 14.45 -7.01
N PHE A 69 -20.35 14.55 -8.29
CA PHE A 69 -19.70 13.49 -9.07
C PHE A 69 -18.28 13.21 -8.57
N VAL A 70 -17.98 11.94 -8.33
CA VAL A 70 -16.65 11.43 -7.98
C VAL A 70 -16.25 10.41 -9.04
N ALA A 71 -15.16 10.68 -9.78
CA ALA A 71 -14.67 9.73 -10.78
C ALA A 71 -14.16 8.42 -10.13
N PRO A 72 -14.35 7.26 -10.76
CA PRO A 72 -13.95 5.96 -10.21
C PRO A 72 -12.49 5.90 -9.75
N LEU A 73 -11.57 6.47 -10.51
CA LEU A 73 -10.12 6.47 -10.26
C LEU A 73 -9.62 7.67 -9.44
N SER A 74 -10.53 8.52 -8.90
CA SER A 74 -10.11 9.67 -8.09
C SER A 74 -9.33 9.25 -6.85
N GLY A 75 -8.12 9.81 -6.69
CA GLY A 75 -7.24 9.53 -5.56
C GLY A 75 -6.33 8.31 -5.73
N LEU A 76 -6.55 7.48 -6.75
CA LEU A 76 -5.74 6.31 -7.06
C LEU A 76 -4.65 6.59 -8.12
N MET A 77 -4.70 7.73 -8.81
CA MET A 77 -3.78 8.05 -9.91
C MET A 77 -2.63 8.94 -9.46
N PHE A 78 -1.42 8.62 -9.93
CA PHE A 78 -0.18 9.32 -9.63
C PHE A 78 0.63 9.59 -10.89
N CYS A 79 1.39 10.67 -10.85
CA CYS A 79 2.32 11.03 -11.91
C CYS A 79 3.61 10.21 -11.77
N ALA A 80 4.04 9.50 -12.81
CA ALA A 80 5.28 8.72 -12.78
C ALA A 80 6.53 9.61 -12.63
N ASP A 81 6.54 10.82 -13.22
CA ASP A 81 7.68 11.74 -13.14
C ASP A 81 7.94 12.32 -11.74
N CYS A 82 6.89 12.80 -11.07
CA CYS A 82 7.05 13.55 -9.82
C CYS A 82 6.43 12.87 -8.61
N GLY A 83 5.72 11.76 -8.82
CA GLY A 83 5.08 11.00 -7.78
C GLY A 83 3.86 11.65 -7.11
N GLU A 84 3.48 12.85 -7.49
CA GLU A 84 2.32 13.53 -6.92
C GLU A 84 1.00 12.97 -7.45
N LYS A 85 -0.05 13.08 -6.65
CA LYS A 85 -1.41 12.67 -7.06
C LYS A 85 -1.86 13.44 -8.30
N MET A 86 -2.58 12.74 -9.17
CA MET A 86 -3.27 13.36 -10.28
C MET A 86 -4.66 13.80 -9.85
N ARG A 87 -4.98 15.05 -10.12
CA ARG A 87 -6.25 15.67 -9.76
C ARG A 87 -7.23 15.60 -10.92
N LEU A 88 -8.47 15.27 -10.62
CA LEU A 88 -9.56 15.38 -11.58
C LEU A 88 -9.85 16.85 -11.87
N GLY A 89 -9.68 17.24 -13.12
CA GLY A 89 -10.09 18.54 -13.66
C GLY A 89 -11.27 18.37 -14.62
N TRP A 90 -11.95 19.46 -14.90
CA TRP A 90 -12.98 19.50 -15.92
C TRP A 90 -12.86 20.76 -16.76
N ASN A 91 -13.17 20.61 -18.06
CA ASN A 91 -13.22 21.72 -18.99
C ASN A 91 -14.59 21.72 -19.68
N ASN A 92 -15.23 22.90 -19.69
CA ASN A 92 -16.41 23.12 -20.49
C ASN A 92 -15.97 23.24 -21.94
N THR A 93 -16.40 22.31 -22.77
CA THR A 93 -16.07 22.29 -24.19
C THR A 93 -17.33 22.53 -25.00
N THR A 94 -17.22 23.37 -26.02
CA THR A 94 -18.31 23.61 -26.96
C THR A 94 -17.91 22.96 -28.29
N ASN A 95 -18.72 22.03 -28.76
CA ASN A 95 -18.57 21.40 -30.07
C ASN A 95 -19.82 21.66 -30.94
N GLY A 96 -19.67 21.59 -32.24
CA GLY A 96 -20.75 21.84 -33.17
C GLY A 96 -20.60 23.15 -33.96
N SER A 97 -21.56 23.46 -34.84
CA SER A 97 -21.54 24.69 -35.61
C SER A 97 -21.90 25.89 -34.74
N LYS A 98 -21.48 27.09 -35.14
CA LYS A 98 -21.86 28.34 -34.48
C LYS A 98 -23.39 28.51 -34.33
N LYS A 99 -24.18 27.87 -35.20
CA LYS A 99 -25.65 27.88 -35.18
C LYS A 99 -26.26 26.86 -34.20
N ASN A 100 -25.51 25.78 -33.84
CA ASN A 100 -26.01 24.74 -32.92
C ASN A 100 -24.87 24.23 -32.04
N PRO A 101 -24.42 25.02 -31.06
CA PRO A 101 -23.32 24.65 -30.19
C PRO A 101 -23.77 23.62 -29.15
N ARG A 102 -23.09 22.46 -29.12
CA ARG A 102 -23.28 21.45 -28.06
C ARG A 102 -22.25 21.69 -26.99
N LYS A 103 -22.72 22.01 -25.76
CA LYS A 103 -21.88 22.16 -24.61
C LYS A 103 -21.76 20.82 -23.89
N TYR A 104 -20.56 20.40 -23.54
CA TYR A 104 -20.30 19.20 -22.73
C TYR A 104 -19.10 19.41 -21.82
N VAL A 105 -19.09 18.68 -20.72
CA VAL A 105 -18.00 18.72 -19.74
C VAL A 105 -17.02 17.59 -20.03
N ARG A 106 -15.76 17.92 -20.23
CA ARG A 106 -14.67 16.94 -20.30
C ARG A 106 -14.02 16.83 -18.95
N HIS A 107 -13.90 15.59 -18.47
CA HIS A 107 -13.15 15.27 -17.27
C HIS A 107 -11.78 14.72 -17.64
N ASN A 108 -10.75 15.21 -16.96
CA ASN A 108 -9.36 14.82 -17.19
C ASN A 108 -8.63 14.67 -15.87
N PHE A 109 -7.64 13.79 -15.86
CA PHE A 109 -6.67 13.74 -14.77
C PHE A 109 -5.43 14.54 -15.14
N ASN A 110 -4.99 15.43 -14.28
CA ASN A 110 -3.82 16.29 -14.44
C ASN A 110 -2.90 16.15 -13.23
N CYS A 111 -1.59 16.22 -13.45
CA CYS A 111 -0.62 16.26 -12.36
C CYS A 111 -0.86 17.49 -11.46
N ASP A 112 -1.04 17.27 -10.15
CA ASP A 112 -1.34 18.34 -9.20
C ASP A 112 -0.15 19.28 -9.01
N ARG A 113 1.08 18.75 -9.04
CA ARG A 113 2.30 19.53 -8.93
C ARG A 113 2.48 20.48 -10.12
N TYR A 114 2.17 19.99 -11.34
CA TYR A 114 2.16 20.85 -12.53
C TYR A 114 1.08 21.92 -12.44
N ASN A 115 -0.12 21.57 -11.98
CA ASN A 115 -1.22 22.52 -11.85
C ASN A 115 -0.94 23.64 -10.85
N ARG A 116 -0.17 23.36 -9.79
CA ARG A 116 0.19 24.36 -8.78
C ARG A 116 1.39 25.23 -9.16
N ASN A 117 2.41 24.61 -9.74
CA ASN A 117 3.74 25.22 -9.89
C ASN A 117 4.20 25.32 -11.37
N GLY A 118 3.42 24.85 -12.32
CA GLY A 118 3.71 24.92 -13.76
C GLY A 118 4.86 24.03 -14.22
N LYS A 119 5.41 24.37 -15.40
CA LYS A 119 6.44 23.60 -16.12
C LYS A 119 7.77 23.45 -15.36
N ILE A 120 8.04 24.32 -14.38
CA ILE A 120 9.28 24.28 -13.60
C ILE A 120 9.27 23.07 -12.64
N ALA A 121 8.09 22.68 -12.19
CA ALA A 121 7.95 21.66 -11.14
C ALA A 121 7.68 20.24 -11.67
N CYS A 122 7.02 20.13 -12.84
CA CYS A 122 6.72 18.86 -13.48
C CYS A 122 6.34 19.09 -14.96
N LYS A 123 6.39 18.02 -15.74
CA LYS A 123 5.85 18.03 -17.12
C LYS A 123 4.32 18.08 -17.10
N SER A 124 3.72 18.60 -18.19
CA SER A 124 2.26 18.64 -18.31
C SER A 124 1.69 17.25 -18.58
N LEU A 125 1.41 16.53 -17.52
CA LEU A 125 0.75 15.24 -17.60
C LEU A 125 -0.77 15.40 -17.61
N TYR A 126 -1.40 14.90 -18.65
CA TYR A 126 -2.84 14.98 -18.90
C TYR A 126 -3.35 13.69 -19.52
N ILE A 127 -4.43 13.13 -18.96
CA ILE A 127 -5.13 11.99 -19.55
C ILE A 127 -6.65 12.15 -19.38
N LYS A 128 -7.41 11.79 -20.42
CA LYS A 128 -8.88 11.85 -20.34
C LYS A 128 -9.39 10.75 -19.40
N MET A 129 -10.38 11.11 -18.59
CA MET A 129 -11.01 10.17 -17.65
C MET A 129 -11.59 8.95 -18.35
N ASN A 130 -12.29 9.15 -19.48
CA ASN A 130 -12.94 8.05 -20.19
C ASN A 130 -11.92 7.07 -20.78
N ASP A 131 -10.80 7.58 -21.34
CA ASP A 131 -9.74 6.75 -21.90
C ASP A 131 -9.11 5.90 -20.78
N MET A 132 -8.85 6.51 -19.63
CA MET A 132 -8.29 5.81 -18.47
C MET A 132 -9.25 4.75 -17.89
N ASN A 133 -10.52 5.11 -17.76
CA ASN A 133 -11.55 4.15 -17.31
C ASN A 133 -11.66 2.94 -18.25
N ALA A 134 -11.58 3.18 -19.58
CA ALA A 134 -11.61 2.11 -20.58
C ALA A 134 -10.39 1.18 -20.49
N ILE A 135 -9.19 1.74 -20.29
CA ILE A 135 -7.95 0.96 -20.12
C ILE A 135 -8.04 0.08 -18.87
N VAL A 136 -8.38 0.65 -17.74
CA VAL A 136 -8.47 -0.09 -16.47
C VAL A 136 -9.57 -1.15 -16.53
N LEU A 137 -10.72 -0.84 -17.12
CA LEU A 137 -11.81 -1.80 -17.27
C LEU A 137 -11.41 -2.97 -18.18
N ALA A 138 -10.72 -2.70 -19.29
CA ALA A 138 -10.25 -3.72 -20.21
C ALA A 138 -9.24 -4.65 -19.53
N ASP A 139 -8.32 -4.10 -18.73
CA ASP A 139 -7.31 -4.86 -18.00
C ASP A 139 -7.96 -5.78 -16.94
N ILE A 140 -8.86 -5.24 -16.11
CA ILE A 140 -9.61 -6.03 -15.12
C ILE A 140 -10.42 -7.14 -15.79
N ARG A 141 -11.10 -6.86 -16.90
CA ARG A 141 -11.85 -7.87 -17.65
C ARG A 141 -10.96 -8.97 -18.21
N SER A 142 -9.79 -8.61 -18.75
CA SER A 142 -8.86 -9.59 -19.30
C SER A 142 -8.35 -10.54 -18.20
N MET A 143 -8.00 -10.02 -17.03
CA MET A 143 -7.60 -10.84 -15.89
C MET A 143 -8.76 -11.70 -15.36
N ALA A 144 -9.96 -11.13 -15.27
CA ALA A 144 -11.14 -11.88 -14.81
C ALA A 144 -11.50 -13.01 -15.79
N ALA A 145 -11.38 -12.80 -17.09
CA ALA A 145 -11.61 -13.82 -18.12
C ALA A 145 -10.60 -14.97 -18.00
N LEU A 146 -9.30 -14.66 -17.81
CA LEU A 146 -8.26 -15.68 -17.59
C LEU A 146 -8.54 -16.53 -16.35
N VAL A 147 -8.99 -15.90 -15.26
CA VAL A 147 -9.33 -16.62 -14.02
C VAL A 147 -10.54 -17.54 -14.20
N VAL A 148 -11.52 -17.13 -15.01
CA VAL A 148 -12.71 -17.97 -15.30
C VAL A 148 -12.35 -19.14 -16.23
N GLU A 149 -11.45 -18.92 -17.20
CA GLU A 149 -11.02 -19.95 -18.15
C GLU A 149 -10.18 -21.04 -17.48
N ASP A 150 -9.15 -20.65 -16.73
CA ASP A 150 -8.33 -21.58 -15.93
C ASP A 150 -7.83 -20.91 -14.64
N GLU A 151 -8.52 -21.20 -13.54
CA GLU A 151 -8.18 -20.66 -12.22
C GLU A 151 -6.80 -21.12 -11.72
N ASN A 152 -6.46 -22.40 -11.98
CA ASN A 152 -5.19 -22.94 -11.50
C ASN A 152 -4.00 -22.36 -12.26
N ALA A 153 -4.10 -22.21 -13.58
CA ALA A 153 -3.07 -21.58 -14.39
C ALA A 153 -2.92 -20.08 -14.01
N SER A 154 -4.03 -19.37 -13.83
CA SER A 154 -4.02 -17.98 -13.40
C SER A 154 -3.41 -17.81 -12.00
N ARG A 155 -3.75 -18.69 -11.06
CA ARG A 155 -3.15 -18.74 -9.72
C ARG A 155 -1.63 -18.90 -9.79
N GLN A 156 -1.17 -19.85 -10.60
CA GLN A 156 0.27 -20.06 -10.79
C GLN A 156 0.97 -18.86 -11.42
N GLN A 157 0.33 -18.20 -12.39
CA GLN A 157 0.88 -16.98 -13.01
C GLN A 157 0.98 -15.83 -11.99
N PHE A 158 -0.04 -15.58 -11.18
CA PHE A 158 -0.02 -14.55 -10.15
C PHE A 158 1.01 -14.85 -9.06
N LEU A 159 1.11 -16.09 -8.61
CA LEU A 159 2.16 -16.53 -7.67
C LEU A 159 3.56 -16.38 -8.28
N ALA A 160 3.75 -16.74 -9.54
CA ALA A 160 5.02 -16.58 -10.24
C ALA A 160 5.40 -15.12 -10.41
N HIS A 161 4.43 -14.23 -10.69
CA HIS A 161 4.65 -12.79 -10.74
C HIS A 161 5.08 -12.25 -9.36
N LYS A 162 4.34 -12.59 -8.31
CA LYS A 162 4.65 -12.21 -6.92
C LYS A 162 6.01 -12.77 -6.46
N ALA A 163 6.32 -14.02 -6.84
CA ALA A 163 7.60 -14.65 -6.57
C ALA A 163 8.77 -14.00 -7.32
N LYS A 164 8.58 -13.55 -8.57
CA LYS A 164 9.62 -12.79 -9.31
C LYS A 164 9.98 -11.48 -8.60
N LEU A 165 9.03 -10.80 -8.01
CA LEU A 165 9.27 -9.60 -7.20
C LEU A 165 10.07 -9.91 -5.91
N ASN A 166 10.02 -11.16 -5.42
CA ASN A 166 10.69 -11.63 -4.21
C ASN A 166 11.84 -12.64 -4.47
N ALA A 167 12.12 -13.02 -5.73
CA ALA A 167 12.80 -14.27 -6.10
C ALA A 167 14.29 -14.36 -5.74
N HIS A 168 14.98 -13.26 -5.48
CA HIS A 168 16.41 -13.33 -5.18
C HIS A 168 16.76 -13.73 -3.74
N GLN A 169 15.79 -13.84 -2.85
CA GLN A 169 16.04 -14.05 -1.41
C GLN A 169 15.57 -15.42 -0.86
N THR A 170 14.50 -16.00 -1.39
CA THR A 170 13.73 -17.05 -0.70
C THR A 170 14.45 -18.38 -0.53
N GLU A 171 15.19 -18.89 -1.52
CA GLU A 171 15.90 -20.19 -1.42
C GLU A 171 17.13 -20.11 -0.51
N SER A 172 17.88 -19.01 -0.58
CA SER A 172 19.00 -18.74 0.31
C SER A 172 18.53 -18.63 1.76
N GLU A 173 17.43 -17.92 1.99
CA GLU A 173 16.83 -17.73 3.32
C GLU A 173 16.29 -19.04 3.92
N LYS A 174 15.64 -19.89 3.12
CA LYS A 174 15.21 -21.23 3.57
C LYS A 174 16.39 -22.10 3.99
N LYS A 175 17.51 -22.06 3.24
CA LYS A 175 18.72 -22.79 3.60
C LYS A 175 19.30 -22.26 4.91
N ARG A 176 19.47 -20.93 5.03
CA ARG A 176 19.99 -20.29 6.26
C ARG A 176 19.10 -20.59 7.47
N LEU A 177 17.77 -20.58 7.33
CA LEU A 177 16.86 -20.94 8.41
C LEU A 177 17.08 -22.39 8.88
N ARG A 178 17.21 -23.33 7.94
CA ARG A 178 17.44 -24.75 8.27
C ARG A 178 18.77 -24.94 8.97
N ASP A 179 19.83 -24.34 8.45
CA ASP A 179 21.17 -24.43 9.01
C ASP A 179 21.24 -23.75 10.40
N GLY A 180 20.56 -22.60 10.56
CA GLY A 180 20.46 -21.91 11.84
C GLY A 180 19.71 -22.73 12.91
N LYS A 181 18.58 -23.34 12.54
CA LYS A 181 17.84 -24.22 13.47
C LYS A 181 18.65 -25.44 13.88
N TYR A 182 19.34 -26.07 12.94
CA TYR A 182 20.21 -27.20 13.24
C TYR A 182 21.31 -26.80 14.23
N ARG A 183 21.94 -25.63 14.01
CA ARG A 183 23.00 -25.13 14.89
C ARG A 183 22.48 -24.76 16.29
N LEU A 184 21.27 -24.22 16.40
CA LEU A 184 20.63 -23.95 17.68
C LEU A 184 20.38 -25.23 18.47
N ASP A 185 19.93 -26.32 17.82
CA ASP A 185 19.74 -27.62 18.46
C ASP A 185 21.07 -28.22 18.94
N GLU A 186 22.14 -28.07 18.16
CA GLU A 186 23.50 -28.47 18.59
C GLU A 186 23.93 -27.67 19.85
N LEU A 187 23.78 -26.36 19.86
CA LEU A 187 24.16 -25.50 20.99
C LEU A 187 23.35 -25.82 22.24
N GLN A 188 22.07 -26.15 22.11
CA GLN A 188 21.25 -26.60 23.24
C GLN A 188 21.76 -27.89 23.88
N LYS A 189 22.42 -28.76 23.13
CA LYS A 189 23.04 -30.00 23.64
C LYS A 189 24.46 -29.79 24.18
N LEU A 190 25.22 -28.91 23.53
CA LEU A 190 26.62 -28.63 23.89
C LEU A 190 26.76 -27.83 25.18
N ILE A 191 25.92 -26.82 25.41
CA ILE A 191 26.01 -25.95 26.57
C ILE A 191 25.87 -26.75 27.90
N PRO A 192 24.88 -27.63 28.10
CA PRO A 192 24.80 -28.49 29.27
C PRO A 192 25.98 -29.47 29.41
N SER A 193 26.44 -30.06 28.29
CA SER A 193 27.55 -31.02 28.32
C SER A 193 28.87 -30.38 28.78
N ILE A 194 29.14 -29.13 28.40
CA ILE A 194 30.32 -28.39 28.85
C ILE A 194 30.27 -28.13 30.34
N TYR A 195 29.07 -27.79 30.86
CA TYR A 195 28.86 -27.60 32.29
C TYR A 195 29.08 -28.91 33.09
N GLU A 196 28.56 -30.05 32.61
CA GLU A 196 28.78 -31.37 33.21
C GLU A 196 30.25 -31.77 33.18
N ASP A 197 30.98 -31.57 32.10
CA ASP A 197 32.40 -31.87 31.98
C ASP A 197 33.27 -31.00 32.90
N ASN A 198 32.87 -29.77 33.16
CA ASN A 198 33.51 -28.91 34.15
C ASN A 198 33.30 -29.45 35.58
N VAL A 199 32.05 -29.83 35.92
CA VAL A 199 31.75 -30.41 37.25
C VAL A 199 32.49 -31.70 37.49
N LEU A 200 32.72 -32.51 36.42
CA LEU A 200 33.51 -33.75 36.47
C LEU A 200 35.04 -33.52 36.47
N GLY A 201 35.51 -32.26 36.47
CA GLY A 201 36.91 -31.92 36.49
C GLY A 201 37.69 -32.19 35.18
N LYS A 202 36.99 -32.44 34.07
CA LYS A 202 37.61 -32.71 32.77
C LYS A 202 38.05 -31.44 32.05
N ILE A 203 37.41 -30.31 32.34
CA ILE A 203 37.66 -28.99 31.70
C ILE A 203 37.99 -28.00 32.82
N PRO A 204 39.09 -27.19 32.68
CA PRO A 204 39.38 -26.12 33.62
C PRO A 204 38.29 -25.05 33.64
N GLU A 205 38.09 -24.42 34.80
CA GLU A 205 37.01 -23.45 35.03
C GLU A 205 37.08 -22.22 34.08
N ASP A 206 38.28 -21.71 33.85
CA ASP A 206 38.53 -20.57 32.94
C ASP A 206 38.16 -20.89 31.49
N VAL A 207 38.44 -22.10 31.03
CA VAL A 207 38.07 -22.57 29.67
C VAL A 207 36.55 -22.78 29.57
N CYS A 208 35.94 -23.35 30.63
CA CYS A 208 34.49 -23.55 30.70
C CYS A 208 33.73 -22.21 30.57
N VAL A 209 34.12 -21.19 31.35
CA VAL A 209 33.48 -19.86 31.32
C VAL A 209 33.58 -19.24 29.92
N ASN A 210 34.80 -19.24 29.35
CA ASN A 210 34.99 -18.68 27.98
C ASN A 210 34.17 -19.39 26.90
N LEU A 211 34.05 -20.72 26.99
CA LEU A 211 33.23 -21.49 26.02
C LEU A 211 31.74 -21.23 26.21
N LEU A 212 31.26 -21.14 27.45
CA LEU A 212 29.87 -20.85 27.76
C LEU A 212 29.46 -19.45 27.28
N GLU A 213 30.29 -18.43 27.55
CA GLU A 213 30.06 -17.06 27.05
C GLU A 213 29.98 -17.01 25.50
N LYS A 214 30.92 -17.69 24.85
CA LYS A 214 30.93 -17.76 23.37
C LYS A 214 29.69 -18.44 22.82
N TYR A 215 29.30 -19.60 23.35
CA TYR A 215 28.15 -20.34 22.84
C TYR A 215 26.81 -19.69 23.20
N GLN A 216 26.71 -19.03 24.35
CA GLN A 216 25.53 -18.24 24.70
C GLN A 216 25.37 -17.01 23.79
N ALA A 217 26.47 -16.32 23.46
CA ALA A 217 26.44 -15.22 22.52
C ALA A 217 26.03 -15.69 21.11
N GLU A 218 26.60 -16.83 20.64
CA GLU A 218 26.23 -17.45 19.36
C GLU A 218 24.74 -17.86 19.35
N GLN A 219 24.26 -18.49 20.41
CA GLN A 219 22.87 -18.90 20.54
C GLN A 219 21.90 -17.70 20.46
N LYS A 220 22.23 -16.62 21.17
CA LYS A 220 21.41 -15.40 21.15
C LYS A 220 21.38 -14.74 19.76
N ALA A 221 22.52 -14.70 19.07
CA ALA A 221 22.60 -14.14 17.71
C ALA A 221 21.82 -15.00 16.70
N LEU A 222 21.97 -16.33 16.76
CA LEU A 222 21.26 -17.26 15.89
C LEU A 222 19.76 -17.31 16.16
N SER A 223 19.32 -17.19 17.43
CA SER A 223 17.88 -17.15 17.74
C SER A 223 17.20 -15.92 17.13
N ALA A 224 17.85 -14.76 17.21
CA ALA A 224 17.34 -13.53 16.57
C ALA A 224 17.29 -13.65 15.04
N GLU A 225 18.33 -14.25 14.42
CA GLU A 225 18.36 -14.48 12.98
C GLU A 225 17.26 -15.46 12.53
N VAL A 226 17.04 -16.54 13.27
CA VAL A 226 15.99 -17.53 12.99
C VAL A 226 14.60 -16.91 13.10
N GLU A 227 14.32 -16.10 14.13
CA GLU A 227 13.05 -15.38 14.27
C GLU A 227 12.80 -14.43 13.09
N GLU A 228 13.82 -13.69 12.67
CA GLU A 228 13.72 -12.80 11.50
C GLU A 228 13.43 -13.57 10.20
N LEU A 229 14.12 -14.70 9.98
CA LEU A 229 13.91 -15.56 8.81
C LEU A 229 12.55 -16.25 8.83
N GLU A 230 12.05 -16.66 10.00
CA GLU A 230 10.70 -17.22 10.16
C GLU A 230 9.61 -16.18 9.85
N ALA A 231 9.79 -14.96 10.33
CA ALA A 231 8.89 -13.85 10.01
C ALA A 231 8.86 -13.57 8.49
N LYS A 232 10.01 -13.60 7.81
CA LYS A 232 10.08 -13.44 6.34
C LYS A 232 9.40 -14.59 5.60
N LEU A 233 9.58 -15.83 6.05
CA LEU A 233 8.95 -17.00 5.40
C LEU A 233 7.46 -17.12 5.70
N SER A 234 6.98 -16.62 6.84
CA SER A 234 5.54 -16.52 7.10
C SER A 234 4.86 -15.54 6.14
N ALA A 235 5.56 -14.48 5.74
CA ALA A 235 5.07 -13.54 4.72
C ALA A 235 4.87 -14.22 3.35
N VAL A 236 5.64 -15.26 3.01
CA VAL A 236 5.45 -16.02 1.75
C VAL A 236 4.16 -16.84 1.77
N LYS A 237 3.77 -17.40 2.92
CA LYS A 237 2.46 -18.06 3.07
C LYS A 237 1.31 -17.08 2.94
N GLN A 238 1.47 -15.90 3.51
CA GLN A 238 0.51 -14.81 3.34
C GLN A 238 0.34 -14.43 1.86
N ASP A 239 1.42 -14.53 1.06
CA ASP A 239 1.37 -14.26 -0.39
C ASP A 239 0.45 -15.24 -1.15
N GLU A 240 0.34 -16.50 -0.73
CA GLU A 240 -0.60 -17.46 -1.32
C GLU A 240 -2.06 -17.11 -0.98
N ASP A 241 -2.32 -16.81 0.29
CA ASP A 241 -3.65 -16.41 0.76
C ASP A 241 -4.11 -15.11 0.08
N ASP A 242 -3.20 -14.17 -0.12
CA ASP A 242 -3.46 -12.90 -0.80
C ASP A 242 -3.86 -13.13 -2.28
N VAL A 243 -3.17 -14.03 -2.99
CA VAL A 243 -3.50 -14.38 -4.38
C VAL A 243 -4.87 -15.04 -4.46
N ASP A 244 -5.18 -15.95 -3.55
CA ASP A 244 -6.48 -16.62 -3.53
C ASP A 244 -7.61 -15.63 -3.21
N GLU A 245 -7.38 -14.67 -2.32
CA GLU A 245 -8.31 -13.59 -2.05
C GLU A 245 -8.49 -12.65 -3.25
N PHE A 246 -7.40 -12.33 -3.96
CA PHE A 246 -7.46 -11.51 -5.17
C PHE A 246 -8.28 -12.19 -6.28
N ILE A 247 -8.06 -13.49 -6.50
CA ILE A 247 -8.84 -14.29 -7.45
C ILE A 247 -10.33 -14.29 -7.08
N ARG A 248 -10.66 -14.45 -5.79
CA ARG A 248 -12.04 -14.38 -5.30
C ARG A 248 -12.70 -13.04 -5.57
N ARG A 249 -11.95 -11.95 -5.41
CA ARG A 249 -12.43 -10.58 -5.72
C ARG A 249 -12.63 -10.39 -7.22
N LEU A 250 -11.68 -10.84 -8.06
CA LEU A 250 -11.81 -10.74 -9.51
C LEU A 250 -13.03 -11.46 -10.06
N LYS A 251 -13.38 -12.63 -9.53
CA LYS A 251 -14.56 -13.39 -9.95
C LYS A 251 -15.88 -12.63 -9.81
N LYS A 252 -15.97 -11.64 -8.92
CA LYS A 252 -17.16 -10.79 -8.78
C LYS A 252 -17.36 -9.87 -9.99
N TYR A 253 -16.30 -9.61 -10.77
CA TYR A 253 -16.26 -8.56 -11.80
C TYR A 253 -16.11 -9.10 -13.23
N THR A 254 -16.55 -10.33 -13.48
CA THR A 254 -16.42 -10.99 -14.80
C THR A 254 -17.29 -10.36 -15.88
N ASP A 255 -18.49 -9.86 -15.52
CA ASP A 255 -19.47 -9.32 -16.49
C ASP A 255 -19.78 -7.84 -16.21
N VAL A 256 -18.79 -7.06 -15.82
CA VAL A 256 -18.98 -5.63 -15.53
C VAL A 256 -18.87 -4.80 -16.80
N GLN A 257 -19.88 -3.96 -17.08
CA GLN A 257 -19.92 -3.10 -18.28
C GLN A 257 -19.25 -1.74 -18.04
N GLU A 258 -19.26 -1.24 -16.81
CA GLU A 258 -18.71 0.07 -16.45
C GLU A 258 -17.79 -0.03 -15.23
N LEU A 259 -16.74 0.80 -15.22
CA LEU A 259 -15.83 0.90 -14.11
C LEU A 259 -16.50 1.60 -12.92
N THR A 260 -16.69 0.90 -11.81
CA THR A 260 -17.24 1.48 -10.58
C THR A 260 -16.13 1.88 -9.62
N ARG A 261 -16.41 2.85 -8.74
CA ARG A 261 -15.45 3.27 -7.72
C ARG A 261 -15.17 2.16 -6.71
N GLU A 262 -16.19 1.39 -6.35
CA GLU A 262 -16.09 0.26 -5.42
C GLU A 262 -15.10 -0.79 -5.95
N MET A 263 -15.24 -1.18 -7.22
CA MET A 263 -14.31 -2.09 -7.90
C MET A 263 -12.88 -1.56 -7.89
N CYS A 264 -12.69 -0.27 -8.20
CA CYS A 264 -11.36 0.35 -8.17
C CYS A 264 -10.75 0.31 -6.76
N LEU A 265 -11.52 0.61 -5.72
CA LEU A 265 -11.05 0.60 -4.34
C LEU A 265 -10.81 -0.82 -3.81
N GLU A 266 -11.55 -1.83 -4.30
CA GLU A 266 -11.36 -3.23 -3.90
C GLU A 266 -10.13 -3.86 -4.54
N LEU A 267 -9.87 -3.57 -5.83
CA LEU A 267 -8.83 -4.25 -6.62
C LEU A 267 -7.53 -3.46 -6.75
N ILE A 268 -7.59 -2.13 -6.85
CA ILE A 268 -6.46 -1.28 -7.22
C ILE A 268 -5.87 -0.60 -5.99
N GLU A 269 -4.56 -0.68 -5.83
CA GLU A 269 -3.82 0.08 -4.82
C GLU A 269 -3.54 1.50 -5.32
N TYR A 270 -2.87 1.61 -6.46
CA TYR A 270 -2.67 2.88 -7.18
C TYR A 270 -2.30 2.64 -8.64
N ILE A 271 -2.29 3.70 -9.42
CA ILE A 271 -1.93 3.70 -10.85
C ILE A 271 -0.90 4.79 -11.09
N THR A 272 0.20 4.46 -11.77
CA THR A 272 1.15 5.46 -12.24
C THR A 272 0.96 5.70 -13.73
N VAL A 273 1.06 6.97 -14.12
CA VAL A 273 0.88 7.40 -15.50
C VAL A 273 2.11 8.18 -15.92
N ASP A 274 2.77 7.74 -17.00
CA ASP A 274 3.93 8.40 -17.58
C ASP A 274 3.51 9.52 -18.56
N GLU A 275 4.47 10.33 -18.98
CA GLU A 275 4.22 11.39 -19.94
C GLU A 275 3.85 10.83 -21.32
N TYR A 276 3.16 11.65 -22.09
CA TYR A 276 2.95 11.37 -23.50
C TYR A 276 4.19 11.81 -24.30
N ALA A 277 4.81 10.87 -25.01
CA ALA A 277 5.82 11.14 -26.01
C ALA A 277 5.27 10.76 -27.39
N ALA A 278 5.59 11.54 -28.42
CA ALA A 278 5.07 11.30 -29.78
C ALA A 278 5.68 10.04 -30.43
N ASP A 279 6.83 9.60 -29.92
CA ASP A 279 7.66 8.51 -30.44
C ASP A 279 7.40 7.17 -29.75
N ARG A 280 6.70 7.16 -28.60
CA ARG A 280 6.40 5.95 -27.85
C ARG A 280 4.97 5.97 -27.27
N PRO A 281 4.35 4.79 -27.08
CA PRO A 281 3.10 4.72 -26.33
C PRO A 281 3.32 5.19 -24.88
N ARG A 282 2.25 5.69 -24.26
CA ARG A 282 2.29 6.11 -22.85
C ARG A 282 2.29 4.88 -21.97
N ASP A 283 3.25 4.80 -21.04
CA ASP A 283 3.29 3.75 -20.05
C ASP A 283 2.30 4.07 -18.92
N ILE A 284 1.44 3.10 -18.64
CA ILE A 284 0.47 3.14 -17.56
C ILE A 284 0.66 1.86 -16.77
N HIS A 285 1.03 1.98 -15.51
CA HIS A 285 1.19 0.82 -14.65
C HIS A 285 0.11 0.81 -13.57
N ILE A 286 -0.66 -0.30 -13.51
CA ILE A 286 -1.74 -0.52 -12.56
C ILE A 286 -1.23 -1.47 -11.48
N TYR A 287 -1.15 -0.99 -10.24
CA TYR A 287 -0.75 -1.79 -9.09
C TYR A 287 -1.98 -2.34 -8.40
N TYR A 288 -2.11 -3.65 -8.40
CA TYR A 288 -3.24 -4.35 -7.79
C TYR A 288 -2.97 -4.70 -6.33
N LYS A 289 -3.98 -4.52 -5.48
CA LYS A 289 -3.94 -4.94 -4.07
C LYS A 289 -3.71 -6.45 -4.01
N LEU A 290 -2.95 -6.89 -3.02
CA LEU A 290 -2.63 -8.29 -2.76
C LEU A 290 -1.68 -8.96 -3.79
N LEU A 291 -1.51 -8.42 -5.00
CA LEU A 291 -0.55 -8.94 -5.98
C LEU A 291 0.82 -8.30 -5.87
N GLU A 292 0.88 -7.00 -5.62
CA GLU A 292 2.11 -6.22 -5.55
C GLU A 292 2.25 -5.57 -4.17
N LYS A 293 3.45 -5.56 -3.61
CA LYS A 293 3.69 -4.78 -2.38
C LYS A 293 3.66 -3.30 -2.75
N PRO A 294 2.78 -2.49 -2.15
CA PRO A 294 2.79 -1.06 -2.41
C PRO A 294 4.12 -0.48 -1.94
N LEU A 295 4.93 -0.01 -2.87
CA LEU A 295 6.09 0.81 -2.50
C LEU A 295 5.57 2.13 -1.96
N PRO A 296 6.08 2.61 -0.79
CA PRO A 296 5.73 3.94 -0.31
C PRO A 296 6.06 4.93 -1.43
N HIS A 297 5.10 5.75 -1.78
CA HIS A 297 5.12 6.64 -2.94
C HIS A 297 6.42 7.46 -3.13
N LYS A 298 7.12 7.82 -2.04
CA LYS A 298 8.42 8.49 -2.10
C LYS A 298 9.59 7.58 -2.49
N LYS A 299 9.51 6.27 -2.18
CA LYS A 299 10.56 5.29 -2.56
C LYS A 299 10.48 4.86 -4.02
N TYR A 300 9.30 4.93 -4.64
CA TYR A 300 9.12 4.61 -6.05
C TYR A 300 9.99 5.49 -6.96
N LEU A 301 10.09 6.78 -6.66
CA LEU A 301 10.93 7.71 -7.42
C LEU A 301 12.45 7.46 -7.28
N GLU A 302 12.88 6.87 -6.17
CA GLU A 302 14.29 6.51 -5.94
C GLU A 302 14.66 5.23 -6.68
N VAL A 303 13.76 4.24 -6.74
CA VAL A 303 13.97 2.97 -7.44
C VAL A 303 13.97 3.18 -8.97
N ALA A 304 13.01 3.93 -9.50
CA ALA A 304 12.95 4.22 -10.93
C ALA A 304 14.17 5.00 -11.46
N LYS A 305 14.80 5.83 -10.62
CA LYS A 305 16.03 6.54 -10.98
C LYS A 305 17.28 5.65 -10.95
N ASN A 306 17.28 4.58 -10.15
CA ASN A 306 18.42 3.67 -10.06
C ASN A 306 18.43 2.63 -11.19
N ASP A 307 17.25 2.29 -11.75
CA ASP A 307 17.15 1.38 -12.89
C ASP A 307 17.55 2.04 -14.23
N GLU A 308 17.50 3.39 -14.33
CA GLU A 308 17.98 4.13 -15.50
C GLU A 308 19.51 4.35 -15.49
N THR A 309 20.22 4.01 -14.41
CA THR A 309 21.68 4.20 -14.26
C THR A 309 22.46 2.89 -14.22
N SER A 310 21.83 1.75 -14.48
CA SER A 310 22.46 0.44 -14.66
C SER A 310 22.28 -0.03 -16.10
#